data_d14002a72417275c307fd4515db79271
#
_entry.id   d14002a72417275c307fd4515db79271
#
_cell.length_a   1.000
_cell.length_b   1.000
_cell.length_c   1.000
_cell.angle_alpha   90.00
_cell.angle_beta   90.00
_cell.angle_gamma   90.00
#
_symmetry.space_group_name_H-M   'P 1'
#
loop_
_entity.id
_entity.type
_entity.pdbx_description
1 polymer ?
#
loop_
_entity_poly.entity_id
_entity_poly.type
_entity_poly.pdbx_seq_one_letter_code
_entity_poly.pdbx_strand_id
1 'polypeptide(L)'
;HVRDYFHYGSFYNDPTDLATTSPILFFTRFITNFCAPVFVFLSGTSAFLYGTNKTKPQLFKFLFTRGLWLIFLEIVVNNFIWTFDITYSLQIFQVIFAIGFSMICLSFLIYLPKKVILILGIILIAGHNALDSIVMQGQSFQSIVWYFLHQNNALVKGSDYLVIIQYPLIPWIGLMAL
;
A
#
# COMPACT_ATOMS: atom_id res chain seq x y z
N HIS A 1 1.90 -10.13 11.67
CA HIS A 1 0.62 -10.85 11.80
C HIS A 1 0.62 -11.88 12.93
N VAL A 2 1.69 -12.70 13.11
CA VAL A 2 1.75 -13.66 14.23
C VAL A 2 1.52 -12.97 15.57
N ARG A 3 2.15 -11.82 15.81
CA ARG A 3 1.93 -11.02 17.02
C ARG A 3 0.45 -10.63 17.17
N ASP A 4 -0.18 -10.17 16.09
CA ASP A 4 -1.55 -9.66 16.13
C ASP A 4 -2.57 -10.79 16.44
N TYR A 5 -2.25 -12.03 16.05
CA TYR A 5 -3.07 -13.20 16.39
C TYR A 5 -2.91 -13.66 17.84
N PHE A 6 -1.70 -13.54 18.41
CA PHE A 6 -1.43 -14.09 19.75
C PHE A 6 -1.43 -13.02 20.86
N HIS A 7 -1.54 -11.74 20.51
CA HIS A 7 -1.60 -10.67 21.48
C HIS A 7 -3.06 -10.37 21.86
N TYR A 8 -3.41 -10.66 23.13
CA TYR A 8 -4.70 -10.29 23.68
C TYR A 8 -4.86 -8.76 23.68
N GLY A 9 -5.90 -8.25 23.04
CA GLY A 9 -6.16 -6.80 22.95
C GLY A 9 -5.51 -6.10 21.76
N SER A 10 -4.86 -6.80 20.82
CA SER A 10 -4.25 -6.20 19.63
C SER A 10 -5.22 -5.39 18.74
N PHE A 11 -6.52 -5.68 18.82
CA PHE A 11 -7.57 -4.96 18.11
C PHE A 11 -8.10 -3.73 18.87
N TYR A 12 -7.82 -3.63 20.18
CA TYR A 12 -8.37 -2.57 21.04
C TYR A 12 -7.31 -1.55 21.45
N ASN A 13 -6.05 -1.96 21.53
CA ASN A 13 -4.96 -1.11 21.99
C ASN A 13 -3.88 -0.99 20.92
N ASP A 14 -3.54 0.23 20.53
CA ASP A 14 -2.39 0.46 19.64
C ASP A 14 -1.10 0.09 20.37
N PRO A 15 -0.27 -0.83 19.85
CA PRO A 15 1.01 -1.18 20.45
C PRO A 15 2.00 -0.02 20.55
N THR A 16 1.76 1.10 19.89
CA THR A 16 2.58 2.32 19.97
C THR A 16 2.08 3.32 21.01
N ASP A 17 0.91 3.10 21.60
CA ASP A 17 0.40 3.94 22.69
C ASP A 17 1.19 3.68 23.97
N LEU A 18 1.97 4.68 24.39
CA LEU A 18 2.84 4.60 25.56
C LEU A 18 2.09 4.39 26.88
N ALA A 19 0.79 4.68 26.93
CA ALA A 19 -0.02 4.50 28.14
C ALA A 19 -0.42 3.04 28.37
N THR A 20 -0.51 2.24 27.31
CA THR A 20 -1.05 0.86 27.36
C THR A 20 -0.06 -0.20 26.91
N THR A 21 1.08 0.19 26.29
CA THR A 21 2.05 -0.74 25.70
C THR A 21 3.11 -1.20 26.71
N SER A 22 3.75 -2.33 26.41
CA SER A 22 5.00 -2.75 27.05
C SER A 22 6.20 -2.46 26.14
N PRO A 23 7.43 -2.32 26.70
CA PRO A 23 8.63 -2.08 25.87
C PRO A 23 8.81 -3.12 24.75
N ILE A 24 8.53 -4.39 25.05
CA ILE A 24 8.66 -5.48 24.07
C ILE A 24 7.65 -5.29 22.93
N LEU A 25 6.40 -4.97 23.23
CA LEU A 25 5.36 -4.72 22.21
C LEU A 25 5.67 -3.48 21.38
N PHE A 26 6.12 -2.41 22.02
CA PHE A 26 6.53 -1.19 21.32
C PHE A 26 7.65 -1.47 20.32
N PHE A 27 8.74 -2.10 20.75
CA PHE A 27 9.86 -2.41 19.86
C PHE A 27 9.50 -3.40 18.77
N THR A 28 8.67 -4.39 19.04
CA THR A 28 8.19 -5.29 17.97
C THR A 28 7.37 -4.54 16.93
N ARG A 29 6.52 -3.60 17.35
CA ARG A 29 5.74 -2.75 16.40
C ARG A 29 6.66 -1.83 15.63
N PHE A 30 7.61 -1.19 16.30
CA PHE A 30 8.60 -0.31 15.69
C PHE A 30 9.35 -1.04 14.55
N ILE A 31 9.87 -2.24 14.82
CA ILE A 31 10.57 -3.05 13.80
C ILE A 31 9.62 -3.44 12.66
N THR A 32 8.39 -3.87 12.97
CA THR A 32 7.44 -4.30 11.92
C THR A 32 6.95 -3.17 11.03
N ASN A 33 7.03 -1.91 11.47
CA ASN A 33 6.70 -0.76 10.63
C ASN A 33 7.62 -0.64 9.40
N PHE A 34 8.85 -1.17 9.48
CA PHE A 34 9.78 -1.17 8.33
C PHE A 34 9.48 -2.27 7.31
N CYS A 35 8.66 -3.28 7.63
CA CYS A 35 8.41 -4.40 6.73
C CYS A 35 7.79 -3.94 5.39
N ALA A 36 6.72 -3.15 5.43
CA ALA A 36 6.05 -2.69 4.22
C ALA A 36 6.95 -1.80 3.35
N PRO A 37 7.63 -0.76 3.89
CA PRO A 37 8.60 0.01 3.12
C PRO A 37 9.70 -0.82 2.47
N VAL A 38 10.26 -1.79 3.20
CA VAL A 38 11.30 -2.67 2.67
C VAL A 38 10.77 -3.53 1.52
N PHE A 39 9.58 -4.10 1.64
CA PHE A 39 8.99 -4.91 0.56
C PHE A 39 8.73 -4.08 -0.70
N VAL A 40 8.22 -2.87 -0.58
CA VAL A 40 7.98 -1.99 -1.72
C VAL A 40 9.29 -1.57 -2.37
N PHE A 41 10.28 -1.16 -1.59
CA PHE A 41 11.61 -0.79 -2.08
C PHE A 41 12.31 -1.97 -2.79
N LEU A 42 12.30 -3.16 -2.20
CA LEU A 42 12.86 -4.36 -2.82
C LEU A 42 12.12 -4.75 -4.10
N SER A 43 10.82 -4.51 -4.18
CA SER A 43 10.05 -4.74 -5.42
C SER A 43 10.51 -3.80 -6.54
N GLY A 44 10.77 -2.51 -6.24
CA GLY A 44 11.35 -1.56 -7.18
C GLY A 44 12.77 -1.95 -7.61
N THR A 45 13.62 -2.31 -6.64
CA THR A 45 14.98 -2.80 -6.91
C THR A 45 14.96 -4.06 -7.81
N SER A 46 14.07 -5.00 -7.53
CA SER A 46 13.89 -6.21 -8.34
C SER A 46 13.43 -5.87 -9.76
N ALA A 47 12.51 -4.92 -9.92
CA ALA A 47 12.07 -4.43 -11.21
C ALA A 47 13.22 -3.80 -12.02
N PHE A 48 14.06 -3.00 -11.36
CA PHE A 48 15.24 -2.42 -11.97
C PHE A 48 16.24 -3.48 -12.42
N LEU A 49 16.60 -4.43 -11.57
CA LEU A 49 17.53 -5.53 -11.90
C LEU A 49 17.01 -6.40 -13.03
N TYR A 50 15.72 -6.74 -13.02
CA TYR A 50 15.11 -7.48 -14.11
C TYR A 50 15.16 -6.69 -15.43
N GLY A 51 14.96 -5.37 -15.36
CA GLY A 51 14.97 -4.48 -16.52
C GLY A 51 16.33 -4.27 -17.17
N THR A 52 17.46 -4.56 -16.46
CA THR A 52 18.82 -4.37 -17.02
C THR A 52 19.06 -5.19 -18.29
N ASN A 53 18.43 -6.36 -18.41
CA ASN A 53 18.60 -7.29 -19.51
C ASN A 53 17.33 -7.41 -20.39
N LYS A 54 16.40 -6.45 -20.31
CA LYS A 54 15.12 -6.49 -21.02
C LYS A 54 14.87 -5.22 -21.80
N THR A 55 14.10 -5.32 -22.87
CA THR A 55 13.59 -4.16 -23.58
C THR A 55 12.48 -3.48 -22.77
N LYS A 56 12.27 -2.16 -22.97
CA LYS A 56 11.21 -1.42 -22.29
C LYS A 56 9.82 -2.06 -22.43
N PRO A 57 9.38 -2.52 -23.61
CA PRO A 57 8.09 -3.20 -23.73
C PRO A 57 7.99 -4.52 -22.95
N GLN A 58 9.09 -5.28 -22.87
CA GLN A 58 9.13 -6.51 -22.08
C GLN A 58 9.03 -6.21 -20.58
N LEU A 59 9.74 -5.18 -20.11
CA LEU A 59 9.68 -4.73 -18.72
C LEU A 59 8.28 -4.17 -18.40
N PHE A 60 7.70 -3.38 -19.29
CA PHE A 60 6.32 -2.89 -19.15
C PHE A 60 5.34 -4.06 -18.96
N LYS A 61 5.34 -5.02 -19.89
CA LYS A 61 4.45 -6.18 -19.81
C LYS A 61 4.62 -6.94 -18.51
N PHE A 62 5.86 -7.14 -18.07
CA PHE A 62 6.17 -7.83 -16.82
C PHE A 62 5.60 -7.08 -15.59
N LEU A 63 5.89 -5.79 -15.46
CA LEU A 63 5.43 -4.99 -14.33
C LEU A 63 3.91 -4.85 -14.31
N PHE A 64 3.32 -4.56 -15.45
CA PHE A 64 1.88 -4.37 -15.59
C PHE A 64 1.09 -5.63 -15.26
N THR A 65 1.49 -6.78 -15.83
CA THR A 65 0.79 -8.05 -15.57
C THR A 65 0.97 -8.51 -14.12
N ARG A 66 2.15 -8.33 -13.54
CA ARG A 66 2.37 -8.65 -12.13
C ARG A 66 1.62 -7.72 -11.19
N GLY A 67 1.57 -6.42 -11.51
CA GLY A 67 0.78 -5.45 -10.76
C GLY A 67 -0.70 -5.81 -10.76
N LEU A 68 -1.27 -6.13 -11.92
CA LEU A 68 -2.65 -6.60 -12.01
C LEU A 68 -2.89 -7.90 -11.24
N TRP A 69 -1.95 -8.84 -11.30
CA TRP A 69 -2.05 -10.10 -10.57
C TRP A 69 -2.05 -9.88 -9.05
N LEU A 70 -1.20 -8.99 -8.53
CA LEU A 70 -1.17 -8.66 -7.11
C LEU A 70 -2.47 -7.98 -6.65
N ILE A 71 -3.02 -7.07 -7.46
CA ILE A 71 -4.32 -6.44 -7.17
C ILE A 71 -5.43 -7.50 -7.13
N PHE A 72 -5.45 -8.42 -8.10
CA PHE A 72 -6.40 -9.53 -8.10
C PHE A 72 -6.26 -10.40 -6.84
N LEU A 73 -5.02 -10.76 -6.46
CA LEU A 73 -4.76 -11.54 -5.25
C LEU A 73 -5.26 -10.82 -3.99
N GLU A 74 -5.07 -9.51 -3.89
CA GLU A 74 -5.55 -8.74 -2.74
C GLU A 74 -7.07 -8.74 -2.67
N ILE A 75 -7.73 -8.39 -3.78
CA ILE A 75 -9.20 -8.22 -3.81
C ILE A 75 -9.92 -9.56 -3.62
N VAL A 76 -9.43 -10.62 -4.25
CA VAL A 76 -10.16 -11.90 -4.28
C VAL A 76 -9.64 -12.87 -3.22
N VAL A 77 -8.34 -13.12 -3.21
CA VAL A 77 -7.77 -14.19 -2.38
C VAL A 77 -7.52 -13.71 -0.96
N ASN A 78 -6.82 -12.58 -0.81
CA ASN A 78 -6.41 -12.11 0.50
C ASN A 78 -7.60 -11.65 1.35
N ASN A 79 -8.53 -10.91 0.78
CA ASN A 79 -9.75 -10.53 1.48
C ASN A 79 -10.59 -11.75 1.88
N PHE A 80 -10.72 -12.75 1.02
CA PHE A 80 -11.40 -13.98 1.39
C PHE A 80 -10.70 -14.72 2.54
N ILE A 81 -9.37 -14.83 2.52
CA ILE A 81 -8.61 -15.51 3.59
C ILE A 81 -8.77 -14.79 4.94
N TRP A 82 -8.87 -13.46 4.94
CA TRP A 82 -9.05 -12.71 6.17
C TRP A 82 -10.46 -12.79 6.75
N THR A 83 -11.48 -12.84 5.91
CA THR A 83 -12.88 -12.72 6.34
C THR A 83 -13.63 -14.05 6.31
N PHE A 84 -13.21 -15.00 5.46
CA PHE A 84 -13.96 -16.20 5.07
C PHE A 84 -15.38 -15.88 4.60
N ASP A 85 -15.60 -14.65 4.12
CA ASP A 85 -16.89 -14.16 3.67
C ASP A 85 -16.96 -14.15 2.14
N ILE A 86 -17.88 -14.96 1.59
CA ILE A 86 -18.13 -15.08 0.15
C ILE A 86 -18.83 -13.83 -0.40
N THR A 87 -19.51 -13.06 0.45
CA THR A 87 -20.22 -11.84 0.05
C THR A 87 -19.28 -10.64 -0.09
N TYR A 88 -18.03 -10.77 0.37
CA TYR A 88 -17.04 -9.69 0.39
C TYR A 88 -17.57 -8.40 1.03
N SER A 89 -18.33 -8.54 2.12
CA SER A 89 -18.89 -7.42 2.86
C SER A 89 -17.82 -6.53 3.49
N LEU A 90 -16.66 -7.12 3.83
CA LEU A 90 -15.48 -6.41 4.30
C LEU A 90 -14.36 -6.52 3.26
N GLN A 91 -13.91 -5.37 2.74
CA GLN A 91 -12.78 -5.26 1.82
C GLN A 91 -11.66 -4.47 2.47
N ILE A 92 -10.47 -5.06 2.59
CA ILE A 92 -9.29 -4.40 3.17
C ILE A 92 -8.22 -4.29 2.09
N PHE A 93 -7.85 -3.05 1.73
CA PHE A 93 -6.76 -2.77 0.80
C PHE A 93 -5.46 -2.57 1.57
N GLN A 94 -4.59 -3.59 1.53
CA GLN A 94 -3.35 -3.65 2.28
C GLN A 94 -2.11 -3.44 1.40
N VAL A 95 -0.95 -3.82 1.90
CA VAL A 95 0.35 -3.60 1.25
C VAL A 95 0.48 -4.28 -0.12
N ILE A 96 -0.16 -5.43 -0.34
CA ILE A 96 -0.11 -6.15 -1.62
C ILE A 96 -0.79 -5.32 -2.71
N PHE A 97 -1.92 -4.68 -2.39
CA PHE A 97 -2.58 -3.74 -3.29
C PHE A 97 -1.66 -2.56 -3.62
N ALA A 98 -1.03 -1.96 -2.59
CA ALA A 98 -0.11 -0.83 -2.79
C ALA A 98 1.09 -1.22 -3.66
N ILE A 99 1.69 -2.40 -3.46
CA ILE A 99 2.76 -2.92 -4.31
C ILE A 99 2.26 -3.11 -5.74
N GLY A 100 1.12 -3.78 -5.93
CA GLY A 100 0.54 -4.05 -7.24
C GLY A 100 0.26 -2.76 -8.03
N PHE A 101 -0.37 -1.79 -7.39
CA PHE A 101 -0.67 -0.51 -8.01
C PHE A 101 0.60 0.30 -8.32
N SER A 102 1.57 0.29 -7.41
CA SER A 102 2.87 0.96 -7.63
C SER A 102 3.65 0.32 -8.79
N MET A 103 3.57 -1.02 -8.96
CA MET A 103 4.16 -1.70 -10.13
C MET A 103 3.49 -1.27 -11.44
N ILE A 104 2.15 -1.10 -11.45
CA ILE A 104 1.45 -0.56 -12.62
C ILE A 104 1.92 0.86 -12.92
N CYS A 105 1.99 1.73 -11.93
CA CYS A 105 2.52 3.09 -12.12
C CYS A 105 3.95 3.06 -12.64
N LEU A 106 4.83 2.25 -12.05
CA LEU A 106 6.21 2.11 -12.48
C LEU A 106 6.31 1.61 -13.94
N SER A 107 5.39 0.74 -14.38
CA SER A 107 5.36 0.25 -15.77
C SER A 107 5.24 1.38 -16.80
N PHE A 108 4.54 2.45 -16.47
CA PHE A 108 4.46 3.65 -17.30
C PHE A 108 5.68 4.56 -17.10
N LEU A 109 6.18 4.69 -15.88
CA LEU A 109 7.31 5.55 -15.56
C LEU A 109 8.63 5.08 -16.20
N ILE A 110 8.81 3.78 -16.49
CA ILE A 110 10.05 3.25 -17.11
C ILE A 110 10.38 3.85 -18.48
N TYR A 111 9.41 4.49 -19.15
CA TYR A 111 9.66 5.20 -20.39
C TYR A 111 10.38 6.53 -20.21
N LEU A 112 10.33 7.10 -19.00
CA LEU A 112 11.05 8.31 -18.63
C LEU A 112 12.54 8.03 -18.39
N PRO A 113 13.40 9.07 -18.44
CA PRO A 113 14.79 8.95 -18.02
C PRO A 113 14.89 8.57 -16.54
N LYS A 114 15.88 7.73 -16.17
CA LYS A 114 16.07 7.25 -14.79
C LYS A 114 16.16 8.39 -13.77
N LYS A 115 16.85 9.49 -14.12
CA LYS A 115 16.95 10.68 -13.25
C LYS A 115 15.60 11.31 -12.94
N VAL A 116 14.69 11.34 -13.94
CA VAL A 116 13.33 11.88 -13.75
C VAL A 116 12.52 10.96 -12.82
N ILE A 117 12.63 9.65 -12.99
CA ILE A 117 11.96 8.68 -12.11
C ILE A 117 12.42 8.86 -10.66
N LEU A 118 13.74 8.97 -10.44
CA LEU A 118 14.32 9.19 -9.13
C LEU A 118 13.82 10.51 -8.50
N ILE A 119 13.84 11.61 -9.26
CA ILE A 119 13.37 12.91 -8.76
C ILE A 119 11.88 12.85 -8.41
N LEU A 120 11.04 12.22 -9.26
CA LEU A 120 9.62 12.02 -8.98
C LEU A 120 9.42 11.17 -7.71
N GLY A 121 10.21 10.10 -7.54
CA GLY A 121 10.17 9.28 -6.33
C GLY A 121 10.45 10.09 -5.06
N ILE A 122 11.51 10.90 -5.08
CA ILE A 122 11.87 11.79 -3.95
C ILE A 122 10.76 12.82 -3.69
N ILE A 123 10.22 13.46 -4.73
CA ILE A 123 9.13 14.44 -4.59
C ILE A 123 7.89 13.79 -3.99
N LEU A 124 7.50 12.59 -4.44
CA LEU A 124 6.33 11.87 -3.91
C LEU A 124 6.51 11.52 -2.44
N ILE A 125 7.70 11.08 -2.03
CA ILE A 125 7.98 10.73 -0.62
C ILE A 125 8.10 11.98 0.26
N ALA A 126 8.88 12.99 -0.16
CA ALA A 126 9.08 14.17 0.66
C ALA A 126 7.88 15.13 0.66
N GLY A 127 7.14 15.15 -0.45
CA GLY A 127 6.04 16.08 -0.66
C GLY A 127 4.67 15.60 -0.19
N HIS A 128 4.49 14.28 0.09
CA HIS A 128 3.14 13.80 0.44
C HIS A 128 2.60 14.42 1.73
N ASN A 129 3.43 14.69 2.72
CA ASN A 129 3.01 15.34 3.96
C ASN A 129 2.47 16.78 3.75
N ALA A 130 2.87 17.45 2.69
CA ALA A 130 2.31 18.76 2.35
C ALA A 130 0.82 18.69 1.97
N LEU A 131 0.32 17.50 1.65
CA LEU A 131 -1.07 17.23 1.30
C LEU A 131 -1.93 16.89 2.53
N ASP A 132 -1.35 16.71 3.71
CA ASP A 132 -2.05 16.32 4.95
C ASP A 132 -3.12 17.35 5.38
N SER A 133 -2.94 18.62 4.97
CA SER A 133 -3.94 19.67 5.21
C SER A 133 -5.23 19.50 4.39
N ILE A 134 -5.20 18.68 3.33
CA ILE A 134 -6.33 18.46 2.44
C ILE A 134 -7.10 17.23 2.94
N VAL A 135 -8.07 17.46 3.83
CA VAL A 135 -8.93 16.39 4.37
C VAL A 135 -10.23 16.35 3.58
N MET A 136 -10.44 15.27 2.85
CA MET A 136 -11.70 15.01 2.18
C MET A 136 -12.66 14.25 3.11
N GLN A 137 -13.95 14.53 3.00
CA GLN A 137 -15.01 13.85 3.74
C GLN A 137 -16.11 13.38 2.79
N GLY A 138 -16.85 12.35 3.22
CA GLY A 138 -17.97 11.80 2.45
C GLY A 138 -17.57 10.71 1.46
N GLN A 139 -18.52 10.36 0.58
CA GLN A 139 -18.40 9.23 -0.35
C GLN A 139 -18.48 9.68 -1.82
N SER A 140 -18.10 10.92 -2.12
CA SER A 140 -17.99 11.38 -3.51
C SER A 140 -16.88 10.66 -4.24
N PHE A 141 -16.97 10.57 -5.56
CA PHE A 141 -15.91 9.95 -6.36
C PHE A 141 -14.54 10.57 -6.09
N GLN A 142 -14.47 11.88 -5.94
CA GLN A 142 -13.23 12.62 -5.64
C GLN A 142 -12.69 12.24 -4.26
N SER A 143 -13.56 12.10 -3.24
CA SER A 143 -13.15 11.69 -1.90
C SER A 143 -12.61 10.26 -1.90
N ILE A 144 -13.26 9.33 -2.62
CA ILE A 144 -12.81 7.93 -2.73
C ILE A 144 -11.43 7.87 -3.40
N VAL A 145 -11.22 8.58 -4.51
CA VAL A 145 -9.90 8.64 -5.16
C VAL A 145 -8.85 9.21 -4.21
N TRP A 146 -9.19 10.24 -3.45
CA TRP A 146 -8.29 10.85 -2.47
C TRP A 146 -7.90 9.90 -1.35
N TYR A 147 -8.84 9.09 -0.85
CA TYR A 147 -8.56 8.07 0.16
C TYR A 147 -7.55 7.03 -0.34
N PHE A 148 -7.69 6.55 -1.57
CA PHE A 148 -6.70 5.66 -2.16
C PHE A 148 -5.34 6.33 -2.37
N LEU A 149 -5.31 7.59 -2.73
CA LEU A 149 -4.05 8.29 -3.04
C LEU A 149 -3.30 8.73 -1.78
N HIS A 150 -4.01 9.32 -0.80
CA HIS A 150 -3.33 10.05 0.27
C HIS A 150 -3.89 9.78 1.68
N GLN A 151 -5.18 9.56 1.85
CA GLN A 151 -5.81 9.56 3.17
C GLN A 151 -6.28 8.16 3.57
N ASN A 152 -5.73 7.62 4.69
CA ASN A 152 -6.31 6.39 5.28
C ASN A 152 -7.75 6.62 5.66
N ASN A 153 -8.66 5.77 5.20
CA ASN A 153 -10.06 5.88 5.56
C ASN A 153 -10.79 4.53 5.49
N ALA A 154 -11.91 4.48 6.21
CA ALA A 154 -12.87 3.40 6.13
C ALA A 154 -14.16 3.94 5.50
N LEU A 155 -14.59 3.33 4.41
CA LEU A 155 -15.79 3.68 3.68
C LEU A 155 -16.90 2.68 4.01
N VAL A 156 -18.02 3.17 4.52
CA VAL A 156 -19.22 2.36 4.74
C VAL A 156 -20.17 2.59 3.57
N LYS A 157 -20.49 1.55 2.81
CA LYS A 157 -21.45 1.62 1.72
C LYS A 157 -22.72 0.86 2.09
N GLY A 158 -23.77 1.59 2.46
CA GLY A 158 -25.00 0.98 2.98
C GLY A 158 -24.84 0.44 4.40
N SER A 159 -25.65 -0.55 4.77
CA SER A 159 -25.57 -1.22 6.09
C SER A 159 -24.54 -2.35 6.14
N ASP A 160 -24.12 -2.89 4.98
CA ASP A 160 -23.53 -4.22 4.92
C ASP A 160 -22.12 -4.26 4.30
N TYR A 161 -21.64 -3.15 3.71
CA TYR A 161 -20.34 -3.12 3.05
C TYR A 161 -19.38 -2.12 3.70
N LEU A 162 -18.22 -2.62 4.11
CA LEU A 162 -17.12 -1.82 4.68
C LEU A 162 -15.86 -1.97 3.82
N VAL A 163 -15.31 -0.86 3.36
CA VAL A 163 -14.04 -0.81 2.62
C VAL A 163 -13.01 -0.07 3.45
N ILE A 164 -11.92 -0.71 3.80
CA ILE A 164 -10.83 -0.13 4.58
C ILE A 164 -9.61 0.07 3.69
N ILE A 165 -9.13 1.31 3.59
CA ILE A 165 -7.93 1.67 2.84
C ILE A 165 -6.82 1.95 3.86
N GLN A 166 -5.85 1.03 3.98
CA GLN A 166 -4.77 1.13 4.96
C GLN A 166 -3.49 1.75 4.40
N TYR A 167 -3.29 1.68 3.08
CA TYR A 167 -2.05 2.09 2.43
C TYR A 167 -2.31 3.13 1.34
N PRO A 168 -2.27 4.45 1.66
CA PRO A 168 -2.35 5.52 0.66
C PRO A 168 -1.22 5.41 -0.36
N LEU A 169 -1.53 5.52 -1.65
CA LEU A 169 -0.66 5.09 -2.74
C LEU A 169 0.53 6.03 -3.03
N ILE A 170 0.39 7.34 -2.81
CA ILE A 170 1.39 8.35 -3.19
C ILE A 170 2.79 8.01 -2.65
N PRO A 171 3.01 7.82 -1.33
CA PRO A 171 4.33 7.53 -0.81
C PRO A 171 4.88 6.18 -1.29
N TRP A 172 4.03 5.19 -1.51
CA TRP A 172 4.44 3.84 -1.95
C TRP A 172 4.88 3.81 -3.41
N ILE A 173 4.18 4.57 -4.29
CA ILE A 173 4.62 4.77 -5.68
C ILE A 173 6.00 5.46 -5.67
N GLY A 174 6.16 6.49 -4.84
CA GLY A 174 7.44 7.17 -4.67
C GLY A 174 8.55 6.23 -4.23
N LEU A 175 8.30 5.41 -3.21
CA LEU A 175 9.28 4.47 -2.65
C LEU A 175 9.68 3.38 -3.65
N MET A 176 8.75 2.92 -4.49
CA MET A 176 9.06 1.94 -5.54
C MET A 176 9.86 2.54 -6.70
N ALA A 177 9.75 3.86 -6.92
CA ALA A 177 10.45 4.57 -7.97
C ALA A 177 11.92 4.93 -7.62
N LEU A 178 12.32 4.80 -6.34
CA LEU A 178 13.70 4.99 -5.87
C LEU A 178 14.58 3.80 -6.21
#